data_84fe9facd359ad6e523ae703ddaf269a
#
_entry.id   84fe9facd359ad6e523ae703ddaf269a
#
_cell.length_a   1.000
_cell.length_b   1.000
_cell.length_c   1.000
_cell.angle_alpha   90.00
_cell.angle_beta   90.00
_cell.angle_gamma   90.00
#
_symmetry.space_group_name_H-M   'P 1'
#
loop_
_entity.id
_entity.type
_entity.pdbx_description
1 polymer ?
#
loop_
_entity_poly.entity_id
_entity_poly.type
_entity_poly.pdbx_seq_one_letter_code
_entity_poly.pdbx_strand_id
1 'polypeptide(L)'
;MDELTRDALNALPEWLRSLADDLAVLAELLKDTQLSEGLRLWVAGAVGYVFKSVDLIPDGIEDLGYLDDVFVLRLAAARVAEENSESDAPLPPSITQLAEGAALVKKLLGSDFARLDDFVSGLRIAVVRGVSPSDIVQDPALAAQVCDEVASFARSYVPPPFSHDERTLIKLKSFLSAKLP
;
A
#
# COMPACT_ATOMS: atom_id res chain seq x y z
N MET A 1 25.00 6.49 11.38
CA MET A 1 23.59 6.17 11.05
C MET A 1 22.70 7.12 11.81
N ASP A 2 21.94 7.94 11.12
CA ASP A 2 20.97 8.87 11.73
C ASP A 2 19.71 8.12 12.21
N GLU A 3 18.84 8.84 12.95
CA GLU A 3 17.61 8.28 13.52
C GLU A 3 16.65 7.78 12.43
N LEU A 4 16.46 8.56 11.37
CA LEU A 4 15.58 8.21 10.26
C LEU A 4 16.03 6.92 9.56
N THR A 5 17.33 6.80 9.30
CA THR A 5 17.92 5.61 8.69
C THR A 5 17.68 4.37 9.56
N ARG A 6 17.90 4.50 10.86
CA ARG A 6 17.66 3.40 11.80
C ARG A 6 16.19 3.00 11.86
N ASP A 7 15.29 3.99 11.95
CA ASP A 7 13.84 3.75 11.99
C ASP A 7 13.35 3.04 10.72
N ALA A 8 13.83 3.48 9.56
CA ALA A 8 13.50 2.85 8.29
C ALA A 8 14.02 1.40 8.20
N LEU A 9 15.28 1.17 8.56
CA LEU A 9 15.86 -0.18 8.55
C LEU A 9 15.18 -1.15 9.51
N ASN A 10 14.59 -0.65 10.59
CA ASN A 10 13.80 -1.47 11.51
C ASN A 10 12.37 -1.70 10.99
N ALA A 11 11.72 -0.66 10.46
CA ALA A 11 10.32 -0.74 10.05
C ALA A 11 10.10 -1.52 8.74
N LEU A 12 10.95 -1.31 7.72
CA LEU A 12 10.73 -1.90 6.39
C LEU A 12 10.67 -3.43 6.40
N PRO A 13 11.57 -4.18 7.07
CA PRO A 13 11.46 -5.63 7.11
C PRO A 13 10.22 -6.13 7.89
N GLU A 14 9.77 -5.39 8.92
CA GLU A 14 8.52 -5.71 9.61
C GLU A 14 7.33 -5.52 8.67
N TRP A 15 7.33 -4.43 7.90
CA TRP A 15 6.27 -4.14 6.93
C TRP A 15 6.23 -5.16 5.79
N LEU A 16 7.39 -5.64 5.34
CA LEU A 16 7.43 -6.74 4.37
C LEU A 16 6.84 -8.02 4.97
N ARG A 17 7.11 -8.31 6.25
CA ARG A 17 6.52 -9.48 6.92
C ARG A 17 5.01 -9.38 7.07
N SER A 18 4.48 -8.19 7.34
CA SER A 18 3.04 -7.96 7.53
C SER A 18 2.28 -7.68 6.23
N LEU A 19 2.94 -7.58 5.07
CA LEU A 19 2.30 -7.15 3.82
C LEU A 19 1.02 -7.91 3.49
N ALA A 20 1.02 -9.23 3.63
CA ALA A 20 -0.14 -10.04 3.33
C ALA A 20 -1.31 -9.79 4.30
N ASP A 21 -1.01 -9.60 5.58
CA ASP A 21 -2.01 -9.28 6.61
C ASP A 21 -2.53 -7.84 6.42
N ASP A 22 -1.64 -6.89 6.14
CA ASP A 22 -1.99 -5.49 5.85
C ASP A 22 -2.92 -5.38 4.65
N LEU A 23 -2.61 -6.14 3.58
CA LEU A 23 -3.43 -6.21 2.38
C LEU A 23 -4.81 -6.81 2.67
N ALA A 24 -4.88 -7.88 3.47
CA ALA A 24 -6.13 -8.52 3.85
C ALA A 24 -7.03 -7.58 4.67
N VAL A 25 -6.45 -6.86 5.63
CA VAL A 25 -7.17 -5.88 6.45
C VAL A 25 -7.76 -4.75 5.60
N LEU A 26 -6.99 -4.22 4.65
CA LEU A 26 -7.50 -3.20 3.72
C LEU A 26 -8.59 -3.76 2.81
N ALA A 27 -8.42 -4.95 2.24
CA ALA A 27 -9.39 -5.54 1.34
C ALA A 27 -10.77 -5.76 1.99
N GLU A 28 -10.82 -6.06 3.30
CA GLU A 28 -12.09 -6.19 4.02
C GLU A 28 -12.92 -4.91 4.00
N LEU A 29 -12.29 -3.73 3.93
CA LEU A 29 -13.01 -2.44 3.82
C LEU A 29 -13.82 -2.33 2.51
N LEU A 30 -13.49 -3.10 1.47
CA LEU A 30 -14.26 -3.10 0.22
C LEU A 30 -15.70 -3.59 0.43
N LYS A 31 -15.92 -4.44 1.43
CA LYS A 31 -17.24 -4.99 1.78
C LYS A 31 -18.00 -4.13 2.78
N ASP A 32 -17.35 -3.14 3.38
CA ASP A 32 -17.98 -2.27 4.37
C ASP A 32 -18.84 -1.19 3.70
N THR A 33 -20.13 -1.39 3.70
CA THR A 33 -21.10 -0.45 3.12
C THR A 33 -21.33 0.80 3.96
N GLN A 34 -20.81 0.87 5.20
CA GLN A 34 -20.85 2.08 6.02
C GLN A 34 -19.78 3.09 5.57
N LEU A 35 -18.72 2.62 4.93
CA LEU A 35 -17.72 3.50 4.36
C LEU A 35 -18.22 4.11 3.04
N SER A 36 -17.89 5.39 2.83
CA SER A 36 -18.22 6.07 1.59
C SER A 36 -17.56 5.40 0.37
N GLU A 37 -18.14 5.59 -0.81
CA GLU A 37 -17.56 5.11 -2.06
C GLU A 37 -16.14 5.67 -2.27
N GLY A 38 -15.92 6.96 -1.96
CA GLY A 38 -14.61 7.61 -2.07
C GLY A 38 -13.52 6.90 -1.27
N LEU A 39 -13.82 6.51 -0.03
CA LEU A 39 -12.90 5.75 0.82
C LEU A 39 -12.60 4.37 0.26
N ARG A 40 -13.63 3.66 -0.23
CA ARG A 40 -13.47 2.35 -0.84
C ARG A 40 -12.68 2.40 -2.16
N LEU A 41 -12.73 3.52 -2.90
CA LEU A 41 -11.89 3.72 -4.10
C LEU A 41 -10.39 3.79 -3.77
N TRP A 42 -10.00 4.41 -2.65
CA TRP A 42 -8.61 4.37 -2.19
C TRP A 42 -8.14 2.94 -1.95
N VAL A 43 -8.97 2.17 -1.26
CA VAL A 43 -8.69 0.76 -0.97
C VAL A 43 -8.61 -0.07 -2.24
N ALA A 44 -9.60 0.04 -3.13
CA ALA A 44 -9.65 -0.73 -4.37
C ALA A 44 -8.44 -0.43 -5.27
N GLY A 45 -8.04 0.84 -5.36
CA GLY A 45 -6.84 1.24 -6.11
C GLY A 45 -5.55 0.65 -5.54
N ALA A 46 -5.38 0.72 -4.22
CA ALA A 46 -4.18 0.21 -3.55
C ALA A 46 -4.10 -1.32 -3.58
N VAL A 47 -5.22 -2.02 -3.32
CA VAL A 47 -5.28 -3.49 -3.42
C VAL A 47 -5.04 -3.93 -4.86
N GLY A 48 -5.64 -3.25 -5.84
CA GLY A 48 -5.41 -3.52 -7.26
C GLY A 48 -3.95 -3.35 -7.68
N TYR A 49 -3.22 -2.40 -7.08
CA TYR A 49 -1.80 -2.19 -7.35
C TYR A 49 -0.97 -3.43 -7.08
N VAL A 50 -1.18 -4.11 -5.95
CA VAL A 50 -0.44 -5.32 -5.56
C VAL A 50 -0.59 -6.46 -6.59
N PHE A 51 -1.67 -6.47 -7.37
CA PHE A 51 -1.93 -7.46 -8.45
C PHE A 51 -1.60 -6.93 -9.85
N LYS A 52 -1.01 -5.75 -9.95
CA LYS A 52 -0.62 -5.13 -11.22
C LYS A 52 0.58 -5.86 -11.82
N SER A 53 0.65 -5.86 -13.14
CA SER A 53 1.75 -6.52 -13.87
C SER A 53 3.01 -5.65 -14.01
N VAL A 54 2.90 -4.35 -13.72
CA VAL A 54 4.01 -3.37 -13.86
C VAL A 54 4.06 -2.53 -12.59
N ASP A 55 4.96 -2.90 -11.71
CA ASP A 55 5.19 -2.24 -10.42
C ASP A 55 6.26 -1.15 -10.54
N LEU A 56 6.28 -0.22 -9.59
CA LEU A 56 7.38 0.74 -9.47
C LEU A 56 8.69 0.02 -9.20
N ILE A 57 8.64 -1.00 -8.34
CA ILE A 57 9.78 -1.88 -8.03
C ILE A 57 9.35 -3.31 -8.36
N PRO A 58 9.95 -3.97 -9.37
CA PRO A 58 9.63 -5.37 -9.65
C PRO A 58 9.90 -6.27 -8.42
N ASP A 59 8.96 -7.15 -8.09
CA ASP A 59 8.98 -8.05 -6.92
C ASP A 59 10.26 -8.89 -6.81
N GLY A 60 10.87 -9.23 -7.95
CA GLY A 60 12.09 -10.02 -8.01
C GLY A 60 13.37 -9.26 -7.72
N ILE A 61 13.32 -7.94 -7.41
CA ILE A 61 14.53 -7.20 -7.06
C ILE A 61 14.91 -7.50 -5.61
N GLU A 62 16.09 -8.12 -5.46
CA GLU A 62 16.65 -8.44 -4.15
C GLU A 62 16.72 -7.19 -3.24
N ASP A 63 16.34 -7.34 -1.99
CA ASP A 63 16.24 -6.30 -0.96
C ASP A 63 15.19 -5.22 -1.17
N LEU A 64 14.54 -5.11 -2.33
CA LEU A 64 13.61 -4.03 -2.64
C LEU A 64 12.20 -4.51 -3.02
N GLY A 65 12.05 -5.76 -3.46
CA GLY A 65 10.77 -6.28 -3.92
C GLY A 65 9.66 -6.09 -2.90
N TYR A 66 8.46 -5.72 -3.36
CA TYR A 66 7.27 -5.38 -2.54
C TYR A 66 7.38 -4.13 -1.65
N LEU A 67 8.48 -3.36 -1.65
CA LEU A 67 8.55 -2.15 -0.81
C LEU A 67 7.64 -1.03 -1.33
N ASP A 68 7.42 -0.95 -2.62
CA ASP A 68 6.46 -0.02 -3.20
C ASP A 68 5.01 -0.41 -2.85
N ASP A 69 4.65 -1.69 -2.86
CA ASP A 69 3.36 -2.18 -2.37
C ASP A 69 3.12 -1.79 -0.91
N VAL A 70 4.13 -2.04 -0.08
CA VAL A 70 4.13 -1.64 1.33
C VAL A 70 3.87 -0.15 1.51
N PHE A 71 4.47 0.71 0.67
CA PHE A 71 4.27 2.16 0.71
C PHE A 71 2.88 2.56 0.21
N VAL A 72 2.44 1.99 -0.91
CA VAL A 72 1.12 2.24 -1.49
C VAL A 72 0.01 1.92 -0.49
N LEU A 73 0.07 0.76 0.19
CA LEU A 73 -0.94 0.37 1.19
C LEU A 73 -0.99 1.37 2.37
N ARG A 74 0.16 1.83 2.85
CA ARG A 74 0.25 2.79 3.97
C ARG A 74 -0.28 4.17 3.58
N LEU A 75 0.04 4.65 2.39
CA LEU A 75 -0.49 5.92 1.90
C LEU A 75 -2.00 5.85 1.69
N ALA A 76 -2.51 4.77 1.10
CA ALA A 76 -3.95 4.58 0.93
C ALA A 76 -4.68 4.52 2.29
N ALA A 77 -4.14 3.78 3.27
CA ALA A 77 -4.69 3.73 4.62
C ALA A 77 -4.68 5.11 5.30
N ALA A 78 -3.63 5.90 5.10
CA ALA A 78 -3.54 7.26 5.62
C ALA A 78 -4.61 8.18 5.00
N ARG A 79 -4.86 8.07 3.69
CA ARG A 79 -5.93 8.81 3.01
C ARG A 79 -7.31 8.38 3.49
N VAL A 80 -7.54 7.08 3.68
CA VAL A 80 -8.79 6.57 4.27
C VAL A 80 -8.99 7.13 5.68
N ALA A 81 -7.97 7.11 6.53
CA ALA A 81 -8.07 7.62 7.90
C ALA A 81 -8.29 9.14 7.94
N GLU A 82 -7.60 9.90 7.09
CA GLU A 82 -7.74 11.35 6.98
C GLU A 82 -9.16 11.75 6.54
N GLU A 83 -9.65 11.20 5.43
CA GLU A 83 -10.98 11.51 4.89
C GLU A 83 -12.12 10.97 5.77
N ASN A 84 -11.89 9.89 6.53
CA ASN A 84 -12.88 9.35 7.47
C ASN A 84 -12.93 10.12 8.81
N SER A 85 -12.01 11.04 9.07
CA SER A 85 -11.91 11.73 10.36
C SER A 85 -13.17 12.52 10.74
N GLU A 86 -13.97 12.93 9.77
CA GLU A 86 -15.24 13.66 9.95
C GLU A 86 -16.46 12.72 9.97
N SER A 87 -16.26 11.40 9.87
CA SER A 87 -17.32 10.40 9.82
C SER A 87 -17.54 9.75 11.19
N ASP A 88 -18.79 9.41 11.49
CA ASP A 88 -19.14 8.61 12.67
C ASP A 88 -18.85 7.12 12.52
N ALA A 89 -18.44 6.68 11.32
CA ALA A 89 -18.09 5.28 11.06
C ALA A 89 -16.67 4.99 11.58
N PRO A 90 -16.51 4.14 12.61
CA PRO A 90 -15.20 3.85 13.16
C PRO A 90 -14.38 2.97 12.17
N LEU A 91 -13.12 3.33 11.96
CA LEU A 91 -12.19 2.46 11.26
C LEU A 91 -11.62 1.40 12.21
N PRO A 92 -11.34 0.18 11.71
CA PRO A 92 -10.60 -0.81 12.48
C PRO A 92 -9.26 -0.24 12.96
N PRO A 93 -8.83 -0.50 14.21
CA PRO A 93 -7.55 0.00 14.75
C PRO A 93 -6.33 -0.37 13.88
N SER A 94 -6.38 -1.52 13.20
CA SER A 94 -5.36 -1.98 12.25
C SER A 94 -5.18 -1.03 11.06
N ILE A 95 -6.24 -0.39 10.58
CA ILE A 95 -6.15 0.62 9.51
C ILE A 95 -5.44 1.88 10.02
N THR A 96 -5.78 2.34 11.23
CA THR A 96 -5.11 3.49 11.85
C THR A 96 -3.62 3.23 12.05
N GLN A 97 -3.28 2.04 12.54
CA GLN A 97 -1.88 1.63 12.72
C GLN A 97 -1.12 1.56 11.38
N LEU A 98 -1.77 1.03 10.33
CA LEU A 98 -1.18 1.00 8.99
C LEU A 98 -0.94 2.42 8.45
N ALA A 99 -1.90 3.32 8.66
CA ALA A 99 -1.83 4.72 8.24
C ALA A 99 -0.66 5.48 8.90
N GLU A 100 -0.33 5.20 10.16
CA GLU A 100 0.78 5.82 10.87
C GLU A 100 2.12 5.62 10.14
N GLY A 101 2.29 4.52 9.42
CA GLY A 101 3.48 4.24 8.64
C GLY A 101 3.76 5.26 7.52
N ALA A 102 2.73 5.94 7.01
CA ALA A 102 2.89 6.97 5.97
C ALA A 102 3.80 8.12 6.40
N ALA A 103 3.85 8.44 7.70
CA ALA A 103 4.74 9.48 8.22
C ALA A 103 6.22 9.13 8.04
N LEU A 104 6.60 7.87 8.25
CA LEU A 104 7.96 7.40 8.02
C LEU A 104 8.28 7.39 6.52
N VAL A 105 7.36 6.94 5.67
CA VAL A 105 7.52 6.98 4.20
C VAL A 105 7.78 8.42 3.73
N LYS A 106 7.02 9.39 4.25
CA LYS A 106 7.18 10.83 3.94
C LYS A 106 8.57 11.34 4.31
N LYS A 107 9.04 11.02 5.52
CA LYS A 107 10.38 11.40 5.96
C LYS A 107 11.47 10.75 5.10
N LEU A 108 11.29 9.45 4.79
CA LEU A 108 12.27 8.66 4.03
C LEU A 108 12.42 9.17 2.59
N LEU A 109 11.32 9.48 1.90
CA LEU A 109 11.33 9.89 0.49
C LEU A 109 11.59 11.38 0.30
N GLY A 110 11.34 12.22 1.31
CA GLY A 110 11.57 13.66 1.21
C GLY A 110 10.77 14.28 0.04
N SER A 111 11.46 14.89 -0.91
CA SER A 111 10.82 15.55 -2.07
C SER A 111 10.06 14.59 -3.00
N ASP A 112 10.46 13.32 -3.08
CA ASP A 112 9.79 12.33 -3.92
C ASP A 112 8.46 11.85 -3.33
N PHE A 113 8.18 12.16 -2.06
CA PHE A 113 6.92 11.77 -1.43
C PHE A 113 5.69 12.33 -2.15
N ALA A 114 5.74 13.58 -2.60
CA ALA A 114 4.62 14.19 -3.33
C ALA A 114 4.31 13.43 -4.63
N ARG A 115 5.35 12.97 -5.35
CA ARG A 115 5.19 12.16 -6.56
C ARG A 115 4.57 10.80 -6.27
N LEU A 116 4.97 10.16 -5.17
CA LEU A 116 4.36 8.91 -4.73
C LEU A 116 2.90 9.12 -4.31
N ASP A 117 2.60 10.18 -3.58
CA ASP A 117 1.24 10.51 -3.16
C ASP A 117 0.31 10.79 -4.37
N ASP A 118 0.80 11.53 -5.37
CA ASP A 118 0.09 11.75 -6.63
C ASP A 118 -0.12 10.43 -7.40
N PHE A 119 0.90 9.58 -7.44
CA PHE A 119 0.80 8.24 -8.03
C PHE A 119 -0.28 7.39 -7.34
N VAL A 120 -0.28 7.32 -6.01
CA VAL A 120 -1.29 6.58 -5.23
C VAL A 120 -2.68 7.17 -5.45
N SER A 121 -2.80 8.49 -5.54
CA SER A 121 -4.07 9.16 -5.87
C SER A 121 -4.61 8.75 -7.23
N GLY A 122 -3.74 8.55 -8.21
CA GLY A 122 -4.09 8.06 -9.55
C GLY A 122 -4.59 6.63 -9.58
N LEU A 123 -4.22 5.81 -8.60
CA LEU A 123 -4.67 4.41 -8.53
C LEU A 123 -6.18 4.26 -8.36
N ARG A 124 -6.88 5.25 -7.82
CA ARG A 124 -8.35 5.25 -7.69
C ARG A 124 -9.11 5.11 -9.00
N ILE A 125 -8.46 5.41 -10.11
CA ILE A 125 -9.05 5.32 -11.47
C ILE A 125 -8.26 4.36 -12.38
N ALA A 126 -7.21 3.75 -11.87
CA ALA A 126 -6.35 2.87 -12.65
C ALA A 126 -7.03 1.52 -12.93
N VAL A 127 -7.11 1.14 -14.19
CA VAL A 127 -7.65 -0.16 -14.60
C VAL A 127 -6.57 -1.23 -14.46
N VAL A 128 -6.86 -2.30 -13.72
CA VAL A 128 -5.98 -3.45 -13.55
C VAL A 128 -6.70 -4.70 -14.07
N ARG A 129 -6.08 -5.41 -15.00
CA ARG A 129 -6.66 -6.62 -15.63
C ARG A 129 -8.09 -6.41 -16.18
N GLY A 130 -8.38 -5.21 -16.70
CA GLY A 130 -9.67 -4.87 -17.25
C GLY A 130 -10.74 -4.47 -16.23
N VAL A 131 -10.42 -4.38 -14.95
CA VAL A 131 -11.33 -3.98 -13.87
C VAL A 131 -10.85 -2.67 -13.26
N SER A 132 -11.76 -1.71 -13.10
CA SER A 132 -11.49 -0.43 -12.44
C SER A 132 -11.81 -0.49 -10.94
N PRO A 133 -11.22 0.37 -10.11
CA PRO A 133 -11.63 0.52 -8.71
C PRO A 133 -13.13 0.82 -8.56
N SER A 134 -13.72 1.60 -9.47
CA SER A 134 -15.17 1.88 -9.48
C SER A 134 -15.99 0.62 -9.69
N ASP A 135 -15.59 -0.27 -10.60
CA ASP A 135 -16.27 -1.55 -10.82
C ASP A 135 -16.28 -2.40 -9.55
N ILE A 136 -15.12 -2.47 -8.87
CA ILE A 136 -14.97 -3.23 -7.61
C ILE A 136 -15.88 -2.67 -6.51
N VAL A 137 -15.95 -1.34 -6.38
CA VAL A 137 -16.72 -0.67 -5.33
C VAL A 137 -18.23 -0.79 -5.58
N GLN A 138 -18.67 -0.81 -6.84
CA GLN A 138 -20.07 -0.87 -7.22
C GLN A 138 -20.62 -2.30 -7.30
N ASP A 139 -19.77 -3.30 -7.51
CA ASP A 139 -20.18 -4.70 -7.62
C ASP A 139 -19.69 -5.53 -6.41
N PRO A 140 -20.58 -5.92 -5.48
CA PRO A 140 -20.22 -6.75 -4.34
C PRO A 140 -19.59 -8.10 -4.72
N ALA A 141 -19.91 -8.65 -5.89
CA ALA A 141 -19.32 -9.90 -6.36
C ALA A 141 -17.85 -9.70 -6.76
N LEU A 142 -17.53 -8.58 -7.41
CA LEU A 142 -16.14 -8.22 -7.71
C LEU A 142 -15.35 -7.92 -6.42
N ALA A 143 -15.95 -7.22 -5.46
CA ALA A 143 -15.30 -6.98 -4.16
C ALA A 143 -14.99 -8.29 -3.45
N ALA A 144 -15.92 -9.26 -3.45
CA ALA A 144 -15.69 -10.58 -2.87
C ALA A 144 -14.57 -11.34 -3.62
N GLN A 145 -14.55 -11.30 -4.95
CA GLN A 145 -13.49 -11.90 -5.75
C GLN A 145 -12.11 -11.32 -5.42
N VAL A 146 -12.01 -10.00 -5.28
CA VAL A 146 -10.75 -9.34 -4.88
C VAL A 146 -10.30 -9.83 -3.49
N CYS A 147 -11.22 -9.96 -2.53
CA CYS A 147 -10.89 -10.51 -1.21
C CYS A 147 -10.40 -11.96 -1.28
N ASP A 148 -10.97 -12.77 -2.17
CA ASP A 148 -10.52 -14.16 -2.39
C ASP A 148 -9.12 -14.22 -3.04
N GLU A 149 -8.82 -13.32 -3.97
CA GLU A 149 -7.48 -13.18 -4.56
C GLU A 149 -6.46 -12.75 -3.49
N VAL A 150 -6.81 -11.81 -2.62
CA VAL A 150 -5.98 -11.39 -1.47
C VAL A 150 -5.73 -12.56 -0.52
N ALA A 151 -6.76 -13.34 -0.19
CA ALA A 151 -6.61 -14.53 0.66
C ALA A 151 -5.71 -15.58 0.00
N SER A 152 -5.79 -15.74 -1.32
CA SER A 152 -4.90 -16.62 -2.08
C SER A 152 -3.45 -16.15 -2.05
N PHE A 153 -3.22 -14.85 -2.28
CA PHE A 153 -1.91 -14.23 -2.15
C PHE A 153 -1.32 -14.46 -0.76
N ALA A 154 -2.09 -14.21 0.31
CA ALA A 154 -1.65 -14.37 1.69
C ALA A 154 -1.18 -15.80 2.01
N ARG A 155 -1.80 -16.82 1.41
CA ARG A 155 -1.39 -18.23 1.60
C ARG A 155 -0.06 -18.58 0.93
N SER A 156 0.34 -17.85 -0.10
CA SER A 156 1.54 -18.14 -0.89
C SER A 156 2.66 -17.11 -0.67
N TYR A 157 2.35 -15.98 -0.06
CA TYR A 157 3.32 -14.91 0.15
C TYR A 157 4.44 -15.35 1.10
N VAL A 158 5.67 -15.14 0.65
CA VAL A 158 6.87 -15.32 1.45
C VAL A 158 7.60 -13.97 1.45
N PRO A 159 7.80 -13.36 2.63
CA PRO A 159 8.52 -12.10 2.71
C PRO A 159 9.91 -12.21 2.07
N PRO A 160 10.29 -11.28 1.18
CA PRO A 160 11.63 -11.27 0.61
C PRO A 160 12.68 -11.01 1.70
N PRO A 161 13.91 -11.44 1.50
CA PRO A 161 15.02 -11.06 2.37
C PRO A 161 15.21 -9.54 2.33
N PHE A 162 15.62 -8.96 3.44
CA PHE A 162 15.91 -7.54 3.56
C PHE A 162 17.25 -7.32 4.27
N SER A 163 18.17 -6.63 3.60
CA SER A 163 19.47 -6.28 4.19
C SER A 163 19.37 -5.03 5.05
N HIS A 164 19.75 -5.14 6.33
CA HIS A 164 19.84 -4.01 7.26
C HIS A 164 21.07 -3.12 6.98
N ASP A 165 21.20 -2.63 5.73
CA ASP A 165 22.32 -1.79 5.28
C ASP A 165 21.77 -0.44 4.77
N GLU A 166 22.43 0.65 5.12
CA GLU A 166 22.11 2.00 4.59
C GLU A 166 22.08 2.03 3.05
N ARG A 167 22.89 1.20 2.39
CA ARG A 167 22.92 1.08 0.93
C ARG A 167 21.58 0.61 0.37
N THR A 168 20.84 -0.23 1.11
CA THR A 168 19.50 -0.67 0.72
C THR A 168 18.54 0.53 0.64
N LEU A 169 18.60 1.45 1.61
CA LEU A 169 17.78 2.67 1.58
C LEU A 169 18.20 3.64 0.46
N ILE A 170 19.49 3.77 0.19
CA ILE A 170 20.00 4.58 -0.92
C ILE A 170 19.51 4.01 -2.26
N LYS A 171 19.62 2.69 -2.43
CA LYS A 171 19.12 1.96 -3.62
C LYS A 171 17.61 2.13 -3.79
N LEU A 172 16.82 1.98 -2.70
CA LEU A 172 15.38 2.19 -2.69
C LEU A 172 15.00 3.60 -3.14
N LYS A 173 15.58 4.64 -2.54
CA LYS A 173 15.32 6.04 -2.89
C LYS A 173 15.67 6.32 -4.35
N SER A 174 16.84 5.88 -4.80
CA SER A 174 17.27 6.09 -6.18
C SER A 174 16.35 5.39 -7.18
N PHE A 175 15.87 4.20 -6.84
CA PHE A 175 14.96 3.43 -7.69
C PHE A 175 13.60 4.13 -7.81
N LEU A 176 13.00 4.52 -6.68
CA LEU A 176 11.73 5.23 -6.66
C LEU A 176 11.83 6.61 -7.34
N SER A 177 12.89 7.38 -7.07
CA SER A 177 13.14 8.68 -7.74
C SER A 177 13.19 8.55 -9.26
N ALA A 178 13.73 7.44 -9.77
CA ALA A 178 13.82 7.18 -11.21
C ALA A 178 12.50 6.65 -11.83
N LYS A 179 11.65 6.00 -11.05
CA LYS A 179 10.45 5.29 -11.56
C LYS A 179 9.13 6.02 -11.30
N LEU A 180 9.07 6.84 -10.27
CA LEU A 180 7.89 7.67 -10.02
C LEU A 180 7.63 8.64 -11.18
N PRO A 181 6.37 8.81 -11.62
CA PRO A 181 6.00 9.75 -12.68
C PRO A 181 6.22 11.21 -12.31
#